data_9dc9a194ce29d3a2089c6d20a3be191b
#
_entry.id   9dc9a194ce29d3a2089c6d20a3be191b
#
_cell.length_a   1.000
_cell.length_b   1.000
_cell.length_c   1.000
_cell.angle_alpha   90.00
_cell.angle_beta   90.00
_cell.angle_gamma   90.00
#
_symmetry.space_group_name_H-M   'P 1'
#
loop_
_entity.id
_entity.type
_entity.pdbx_description
1 polymer ?
#
loop_
_entity_poly.entity_id
_entity_poly.type
_entity_poly.pdbx_seq_one_letter_code
_entity_poly.pdbx_strand_id
1 'polypeptide(L)'
;TQKELSFQHYNEGSGNYFNVILTPSKHQGYVDVFCVDNTELAETQQMLRSANHKLSMSLDVANIVPWKWDLEKGTMLCELSHDDSIMNEEQLSVPDYQYFAKICKQDRERVKKAYKELTEGNVSKIKEEYRVVVRKNGVARYEWVEAQAKVDKRDENGKPITLIGSSLVITGRKKMEEDLITAKEKAEESNRLKSAFLANMSHEIRTPLNAIVGFSSILADAEEQEEKEEYINIIENNNTLLLQLVGDILDLSKIEAGTLEFNFSDLDLNALFKEMEASAQLRQKNAAVPIRYVPEMPDCSVSIE
;
A
#
# COMPACT_ATOMS: atom_id res chain seq x y z
N THR A 1 60.36 36.01 13.42
CA THR A 1 59.00 36.08 13.96
C THR A 1 58.79 34.91 14.88
N GLN A 2 58.86 35.12 16.18
CA GLN A 2 58.64 34.15 17.23
C GLN A 2 57.09 33.89 17.29
N LYS A 3 56.64 32.74 16.76
CA LYS A 3 55.22 32.31 16.83
C LYS A 3 55.08 31.31 17.96
N GLU A 4 54.07 31.51 18.78
CA GLU A 4 53.52 30.49 19.67
C GLU A 4 53.05 29.31 18.85
N LEU A 5 53.36 28.08 19.28
CA LEU A 5 52.88 26.83 18.67
C LEU A 5 52.09 26.07 19.71
N SER A 6 50.87 25.66 19.38
CA SER A 6 50.06 24.86 20.25
C SER A 6 49.59 23.60 19.49
N PHE A 7 49.67 22.44 20.15
CA PHE A 7 49.17 21.17 19.60
C PHE A 7 48.73 20.23 20.72
N GLN A 8 47.87 19.30 20.36
CA GLN A 8 47.38 18.27 21.26
C GLN A 8 48.28 17.02 21.14
N HIS A 9 48.70 16.46 22.26
CA HIS A 9 49.51 15.26 22.33
C HIS A 9 48.83 14.21 23.20
N TYR A 10 48.75 12.98 22.69
CA TYR A 10 48.28 11.79 23.44
C TYR A 10 49.51 11.04 23.96
N ASN A 11 49.59 10.84 25.28
CA ASN A 11 50.67 10.06 25.89
C ASN A 11 50.18 8.61 26.09
N GLU A 12 50.70 7.69 25.25
CA GLU A 12 50.35 6.27 25.31
C GLU A 12 50.68 5.59 26.65
N GLY A 13 51.71 6.06 27.34
CA GLY A 13 52.17 5.49 28.61
C GLY A 13 51.26 5.81 29.81
N SER A 14 50.62 6.97 29.80
CA SER A 14 49.70 7.42 30.86
C SER A 14 48.21 7.34 30.41
N GLY A 15 47.96 7.26 29.13
CA GLY A 15 46.60 7.30 28.55
C GLY A 15 46.00 8.70 28.54
N ASN A 16 46.80 9.77 28.77
CA ASN A 16 46.31 11.11 28.94
C ASN A 16 46.55 12.00 27.71
N TYR A 17 45.64 12.95 27.50
CA TYR A 17 45.77 13.99 26.48
C TYR A 17 46.28 15.26 27.07
N PHE A 18 47.35 15.83 26.46
CA PHE A 18 47.96 17.07 26.87
C PHE A 18 47.86 18.11 25.77
N ASN A 19 47.48 19.33 26.12
CA ASN A 19 47.68 20.48 25.25
C ASN A 19 49.08 21.05 25.53
N VAL A 20 49.97 20.93 24.53
CA VAL A 20 51.34 21.40 24.61
C VAL A 20 51.45 22.74 23.93
N ILE A 21 51.87 23.77 24.69
CA ILE A 21 52.07 25.13 24.21
C ILE A 21 53.56 25.41 24.28
N LEU A 22 54.14 25.77 23.16
CA LEU A 22 55.54 26.17 23.03
C LEU A 22 55.60 27.67 22.81
N THR A 23 56.24 28.37 23.74
CA THR A 23 56.44 29.80 23.62
C THR A 23 57.95 30.16 23.65
N PRO A 24 58.39 31.22 22.95
CA PRO A 24 59.74 31.62 22.99
C PRO A 24 60.11 32.05 24.41
N SER A 25 61.18 31.49 24.97
CA SER A 25 61.66 31.86 26.29
C SER A 25 62.33 33.26 26.29
N LYS A 26 62.33 33.88 27.45
CA LYS A 26 63.13 35.14 27.68
C LYS A 26 64.64 34.89 27.57
N HIS A 27 65.10 33.66 27.67
CA HIS A 27 66.48 33.27 27.48
C HIS A 27 66.76 32.92 26.01
N GLN A 28 67.74 33.53 25.41
CA GLN A 28 68.05 33.33 23.99
C GLN A 28 68.44 31.86 23.71
N GLY A 29 67.78 31.27 22.76
CA GLY A 29 68.00 29.87 22.36
C GLY A 29 67.13 28.82 23.10
N TYR A 30 66.20 29.22 23.95
CA TYR A 30 65.32 28.35 24.72
C TYR A 30 63.86 28.56 24.35
N VAL A 31 63.06 27.52 24.58
CA VAL A 31 61.63 27.52 24.42
C VAL A 31 60.96 27.05 25.71
N ASP A 32 60.03 27.85 26.22
CA ASP A 32 59.21 27.46 27.37
C ASP A 32 58.08 26.54 26.90
N VAL A 33 57.90 25.40 27.59
CA VAL A 33 56.93 24.37 27.28
C VAL A 33 55.89 24.32 28.40
N PHE A 34 54.66 24.56 28.07
CA PHE A 34 53.53 24.41 28.98
C PHE A 34 52.73 23.19 28.58
N CYS A 35 52.52 22.26 29.52
CA CYS A 35 51.68 21.09 29.32
C CYS A 35 50.45 21.20 30.23
N VAL A 36 49.27 21.23 29.63
CA VAL A 36 48.01 21.24 30.36
C VAL A 36 47.32 19.91 30.13
N ASP A 37 46.98 19.22 31.20
CA ASP A 37 46.20 17.98 31.10
C ASP A 37 44.78 18.33 30.62
N ASN A 38 44.38 17.73 29.51
CA ASN A 38 43.13 17.98 28.80
C ASN A 38 42.33 16.71 28.64
N THR A 39 42.67 15.66 29.39
CA THR A 39 42.13 14.31 29.23
C THR A 39 40.61 14.29 29.38
N GLU A 40 40.09 14.87 30.49
CA GLU A 40 38.64 14.91 30.74
C GLU A 40 37.87 15.62 29.63
N LEU A 41 38.41 16.74 29.13
CA LEU A 41 37.79 17.49 28.02
C LEU A 41 37.83 16.68 26.71
N ALA A 42 38.96 16.03 26.40
CA ALA A 42 39.12 15.23 25.19
C ALA A 42 38.20 13.99 25.21
N GLU A 43 38.14 13.29 26.35
CA GLU A 43 37.24 12.13 26.52
C GLU A 43 35.79 12.55 26.44
N THR A 44 35.37 13.64 27.08
CA THR A 44 34.01 14.17 27.00
C THR A 44 33.62 14.52 25.56
N GLN A 45 34.53 15.21 24.84
CA GLN A 45 34.30 15.53 23.42
C GLN A 45 34.20 14.29 22.56
N GLN A 46 35.00 13.27 22.80
CA GLN A 46 34.95 12.00 22.05
C GLN A 46 33.65 11.24 22.35
N MET A 47 33.24 11.17 23.61
CA MET A 47 31.97 10.58 24.00
C MET A 47 30.79 11.29 23.34
N LEU A 48 30.78 12.62 23.35
CA LEU A 48 29.72 13.42 22.70
C LEU A 48 29.68 13.19 21.19
N ARG A 49 30.84 13.18 20.51
CA ARG A 49 30.92 12.87 19.08
C ARG A 49 30.40 11.47 18.76
N SER A 50 30.79 10.48 19.58
CA SER A 50 30.30 9.09 19.40
C SER A 50 28.81 8.98 19.62
N ALA A 51 28.25 9.64 20.62
CA ALA A 51 26.83 9.67 20.91
C ALA A 51 26.03 10.35 19.78
N ASN A 52 26.50 11.49 19.29
CA ASN A 52 25.89 12.20 18.16
C ASN A 52 25.95 11.38 16.90
N HIS A 53 27.05 10.71 16.61
CA HIS A 53 27.17 9.84 15.43
C HIS A 53 26.19 8.66 15.50
N LYS A 54 26.08 7.99 16.67
CA LYS A 54 25.10 6.91 16.87
C LYS A 54 23.66 7.39 16.72
N LEU A 55 23.36 8.58 17.24
CA LEU A 55 22.03 9.19 17.11
C LEU A 55 21.72 9.50 15.63
N SER A 56 22.65 10.13 14.93
CA SER A 56 22.48 10.43 13.49
C SER A 56 22.23 9.16 12.68
N MET A 57 23.07 8.14 12.85
CA MET A 57 22.86 6.84 12.16
C MET A 57 21.49 6.22 12.49
N SER A 58 21.03 6.33 13.75
CA SER A 58 19.72 5.78 14.14
C SER A 58 18.56 6.52 13.49
N LEU A 59 18.66 7.83 13.35
CA LEU A 59 17.68 8.67 12.67
C LEU A 59 17.66 8.36 11.16
N ASP A 60 18.84 8.17 10.56
CA ASP A 60 18.97 7.81 9.14
C ASP A 60 18.33 6.46 8.84
N VAL A 61 18.64 5.43 9.63
CA VAL A 61 18.01 4.09 9.46
C VAL A 61 16.50 4.14 9.63
N ALA A 62 16.01 5.03 10.51
CA ALA A 62 14.57 5.22 10.72
C ALA A 62 13.92 6.13 9.66
N ASN A 63 14.68 6.70 8.72
CA ASN A 63 14.23 7.72 7.77
C ASN A 63 13.55 8.93 8.45
N ILE A 64 14.09 9.33 9.59
CA ILE A 64 13.62 10.48 10.37
C ILE A 64 14.55 11.66 10.13
N VAL A 65 14.01 12.76 9.64
CA VAL A 65 14.74 14.00 9.43
C VAL A 65 14.39 14.98 10.54
N PRO A 66 15.32 15.26 11.49
CA PRO A 66 15.13 16.29 12.49
C PRO A 66 15.28 17.67 11.87
N TRP A 67 14.51 18.61 12.38
CA TRP A 67 14.59 20.00 11.95
C TRP A 67 14.31 20.96 13.10
N LYS A 68 14.81 22.19 12.93
CA LYS A 68 14.62 23.30 13.85
C LYS A 68 14.16 24.53 13.07
N TRP A 69 13.14 25.22 13.58
CA TRP A 69 12.61 26.43 12.98
C TRP A 69 12.83 27.62 13.93
N ASP A 70 13.61 28.59 13.46
CA ASP A 70 13.81 29.87 14.09
C ASP A 70 12.73 30.83 13.59
N LEU A 71 11.80 31.17 14.46
CA LEU A 71 10.62 31.99 14.11
C LEU A 71 10.97 33.47 13.98
N GLU A 72 12.04 33.93 14.63
CA GLU A 72 12.50 35.32 14.53
C GLU A 72 13.17 35.57 13.18
N LYS A 73 13.99 34.62 12.75
CA LYS A 73 14.67 34.69 11.46
C LYS A 73 13.82 34.22 10.29
N GLY A 74 12.68 33.54 10.54
CA GLY A 74 11.87 32.91 9.54
C GLY A 74 12.61 31.83 8.75
N THR A 75 13.52 31.10 9.41
CA THR A 75 14.38 30.09 8.76
C THR A 75 14.22 28.73 9.41
N MET A 76 14.16 27.70 8.57
CA MET A 76 14.13 26.30 9.00
C MET A 76 15.47 25.64 8.69
N LEU A 77 16.10 25.07 9.70
CA LEU A 77 17.33 24.29 9.60
C LEU A 77 16.95 22.82 9.64
N CYS A 78 17.29 22.07 8.59
CA CYS A 78 17.10 20.64 8.51
C CYS A 78 18.46 19.95 8.57
N GLU A 79 18.60 18.96 9.43
CA GLU A 79 19.77 18.07 9.46
C GLU A 79 19.48 16.89 8.56
N LEU A 80 20.32 16.67 7.56
CA LEU A 80 20.05 15.72 6.49
C LEU A 80 20.76 14.41 6.65
N SER A 81 20.08 13.38 6.27
CA SER A 81 20.65 12.09 5.95
C SER A 81 20.87 11.88 4.45
N HIS A 82 21.73 10.96 4.16
CA HIS A 82 22.45 10.70 2.93
C HIS A 82 21.69 10.23 1.71
N ASP A 83 20.36 10.14 1.69
CA ASP A 83 19.70 9.56 0.53
C ASP A 83 18.65 10.48 -0.06
N ASP A 84 18.54 10.45 -1.38
CA ASP A 84 17.61 11.08 -2.35
C ASP A 84 16.18 11.48 -1.86
N SER A 85 15.98 11.65 -0.57
CA SER A 85 14.74 12.01 0.08
C SER A 85 14.46 13.52 0.03
N ILE A 86 13.35 13.93 0.55
CA ILE A 86 12.71 15.26 0.54
C ILE A 86 13.66 16.45 0.74
N MET A 87 14.85 16.23 1.27
CA MET A 87 15.78 17.27 1.72
C MET A 87 17.23 16.95 1.40
N ASN A 88 17.55 16.79 0.14
CA ASN A 88 18.87 16.35 -0.36
C ASN A 88 19.97 17.41 -0.35
N GLU A 89 20.22 18.14 0.71
CA GLU A 89 21.39 19.00 0.77
C GLU A 89 21.84 19.18 2.21
N GLU A 90 23.15 19.11 2.46
CA GLU A 90 23.79 19.32 3.74
C GLU A 90 23.30 20.61 4.43
N GLN A 91 22.77 20.51 5.65
CA GLN A 91 22.32 21.61 6.52
C GLN A 91 21.70 22.80 5.78
N LEU A 92 20.51 22.63 5.21
CA LEU A 92 19.84 23.74 4.54
C LEU A 92 19.05 24.59 5.53
N SER A 93 19.53 25.80 5.75
CA SER A 93 18.71 26.88 6.29
C SER A 93 17.87 27.44 5.15
N VAL A 94 16.59 27.04 5.07
CA VAL A 94 15.65 27.54 4.04
C VAL A 94 14.64 28.48 4.68
N PRO A 95 14.22 29.54 3.95
CA PRO A 95 13.09 30.34 4.38
C PRO A 95 11.83 29.47 4.54
N ASP A 96 11.05 29.73 5.57
CA ASP A 96 9.85 28.96 5.91
C ASP A 96 8.83 28.89 4.78
N TYR A 97 8.67 29.96 4.00
CA TYR A 97 7.76 29.99 2.84
C TYR A 97 8.16 28.97 1.77
N GLN A 98 9.46 28.67 1.60
CA GLN A 98 9.93 27.68 0.63
C GLN A 98 9.61 26.26 1.10
N TYR A 99 9.64 26.01 2.39
CA TYR A 99 9.22 24.75 2.96
C TYR A 99 7.73 24.50 2.67
N PHE A 100 6.86 25.44 3.02
CA PHE A 100 5.43 25.33 2.77
C PHE A 100 5.07 25.28 1.27
N ALA A 101 5.90 25.85 0.41
CA ALA A 101 5.69 25.76 -1.05
C ALA A 101 5.82 24.31 -1.59
N LYS A 102 6.65 23.47 -0.95
CA LYS A 102 6.80 22.05 -1.31
C LYS A 102 5.58 21.20 -0.94
N ILE A 103 4.74 21.65 -0.01
CA ILE A 103 3.53 20.93 0.41
C ILE A 103 2.50 20.96 -0.72
N CYS A 104 1.86 19.80 -0.96
CA CYS A 104 0.76 19.67 -1.92
C CYS A 104 -0.32 20.74 -1.67
N LYS A 105 -0.84 21.35 -2.74
CA LYS A 105 -1.82 22.44 -2.63
C LYS A 105 -3.03 22.08 -1.76
N GLN A 106 -3.50 20.83 -1.84
CA GLN A 106 -4.65 20.35 -1.08
C GLN A 106 -4.39 20.26 0.43
N ASP A 107 -3.15 19.98 0.84
CA ASP A 107 -2.77 19.80 2.24
C ASP A 107 -2.25 21.10 2.87
N ARG A 108 -1.82 22.05 2.05
CA ARG A 108 -1.06 23.24 2.46
C ARG A 108 -1.77 24.11 3.48
N GLU A 109 -3.04 24.42 3.26
CA GLU A 109 -3.78 25.32 4.15
C GLU A 109 -4.06 24.67 5.51
N ARG A 110 -4.34 23.36 5.53
CA ARG A 110 -4.52 22.60 6.77
C ARG A 110 -3.23 22.58 7.59
N VAL A 111 -2.11 22.27 6.93
CA VAL A 111 -0.78 22.21 7.58
C VAL A 111 -0.37 23.60 8.08
N LYS A 112 -0.53 24.66 7.27
CA LYS A 112 -0.25 26.02 7.70
C LYS A 112 -1.05 26.42 8.94
N LYS A 113 -2.34 26.06 8.99
CA LYS A 113 -3.19 26.33 10.14
C LYS A 113 -2.66 25.63 11.40
N ALA A 114 -2.27 24.35 11.31
CA ALA A 114 -1.71 23.61 12.45
C ALA A 114 -0.40 24.24 12.97
N TYR A 115 0.48 24.63 12.06
CA TYR A 115 1.72 25.32 12.45
C TYR A 115 1.46 26.73 13.02
N LYS A 116 0.46 27.43 12.52
CA LYS A 116 0.06 28.73 13.06
C LYS A 116 -0.42 28.60 14.51
N GLU A 117 -1.25 27.63 14.82
CA GLU A 117 -1.70 27.37 16.21
C GLU A 117 -0.52 27.06 17.14
N LEU A 118 0.50 26.34 16.64
CA LEU A 118 1.72 26.06 17.39
C LEU A 118 2.58 27.32 17.60
N THR A 119 2.74 28.15 16.56
CA THR A 119 3.53 29.40 16.64
C THR A 119 2.85 30.48 17.47
N GLU A 120 1.53 30.50 17.53
CA GLU A 120 0.75 31.37 18.40
C GLU A 120 0.74 30.86 19.86
N GLY A 121 1.21 29.64 20.10
CA GLY A 121 1.27 29.04 21.44
C GLY A 121 -0.07 28.46 21.91
N ASN A 122 -1.07 28.35 21.03
CA ASN A 122 -2.38 27.76 21.31
C ASN A 122 -2.30 26.25 21.61
N VAL A 123 -1.31 25.57 21.03
CA VAL A 123 -1.02 24.15 21.27
C VAL A 123 0.48 23.99 21.59
N SER A 124 0.82 22.94 22.35
CA SER A 124 2.22 22.67 22.72
C SER A 124 2.95 21.77 21.72
N LYS A 125 2.19 20.98 20.94
CA LYS A 125 2.71 20.07 19.92
C LYS A 125 1.68 19.86 18.82
N ILE A 126 2.17 19.52 17.63
CA ILE A 126 1.35 19.08 16.49
C ILE A 126 1.90 17.77 15.92
N LYS A 127 1.02 17.03 15.26
CA LYS A 127 1.36 15.88 14.43
C LYS A 127 0.48 15.93 13.18
N GLU A 128 1.11 16.02 12.01
CA GLU A 128 0.43 16.18 10.74
C GLU A 128 0.98 15.22 9.70
N GLU A 129 0.10 14.59 8.93
CA GLU A 129 0.44 13.81 7.75
C GLU A 129 0.03 14.58 6.50
N TYR A 130 0.97 14.79 5.58
CA TYR A 130 0.72 15.54 4.34
C TYR A 130 1.65 15.10 3.22
N ARG A 131 1.28 15.48 2.01
CA ARG A 131 2.06 15.19 0.79
C ARG A 131 2.99 16.34 0.47
N VAL A 132 4.22 15.99 0.15
CA VAL A 132 5.23 16.94 -0.36
C VAL A 132 5.60 16.57 -1.80
N VAL A 133 5.92 17.59 -2.58
CA VAL A 133 6.43 17.42 -3.94
C VAL A 133 7.93 17.27 -3.88
N VAL A 134 8.42 16.11 -4.29
CA VAL A 134 9.84 15.84 -4.46
C VAL A 134 10.18 15.69 -5.94
N ARG A 135 11.39 16.05 -6.32
CA ARG A 135 11.90 15.86 -7.68
C ARG A 135 13.04 14.86 -7.66
N LYS A 136 12.82 13.69 -8.28
CA LYS A 136 13.86 12.68 -8.47
C LYS A 136 14.08 12.49 -9.97
N ASN A 137 15.33 12.64 -10.41
CA ASN A 137 15.70 12.55 -11.83
C ASN A 137 14.85 13.47 -12.76
N GLY A 138 14.54 14.68 -12.31
CA GLY A 138 13.74 15.65 -13.07
C GLY A 138 12.22 15.42 -13.04
N VAL A 139 11.74 14.28 -12.52
CA VAL A 139 10.33 13.95 -12.45
C VAL A 139 9.78 14.35 -11.07
N ALA A 140 8.71 15.16 -11.05
CA ALA A 140 8.00 15.49 -9.81
C ALA A 140 7.09 14.33 -9.39
N ARG A 141 7.19 13.94 -8.11
CA ARG A 141 6.30 12.95 -7.49
C ARG A 141 5.88 13.43 -6.11
N TYR A 142 4.83 12.84 -5.58
CA TYR A 142 4.39 13.09 -4.20
C TYR A 142 4.98 12.04 -3.28
N GLU A 143 5.44 12.50 -2.12
CA GLU A 143 5.78 11.64 -0.99
C GLU A 143 4.94 12.03 0.22
N TRP A 144 4.48 11.03 0.97
CA TRP A 144 3.80 11.25 2.22
C TRP A 144 4.79 11.43 3.35
N VAL A 145 4.57 12.47 4.15
CA VAL A 145 5.39 12.81 5.31
C VAL A 145 4.50 12.90 6.53
N GLU A 146 4.93 12.30 7.62
CA GLU A 146 4.44 12.54 8.96
C GLU A 146 5.39 13.53 9.64
N ALA A 147 4.93 14.73 9.95
CA ALA A 147 5.70 15.73 10.67
C ALA A 147 5.17 15.91 12.09
N GLN A 148 6.09 15.92 13.03
CA GLN A 148 5.80 16.25 14.43
C GLN A 148 6.60 17.48 14.81
N ALA A 149 5.97 18.39 15.55
CA ALA A 149 6.60 19.62 16.00
C ALA A 149 6.16 20.00 17.41
N LYS A 150 7.06 20.64 18.14
CA LYS A 150 6.79 21.22 19.46
C LYS A 150 7.56 22.53 19.63
N VAL A 151 7.13 23.36 20.59
CA VAL A 151 7.86 24.54 20.99
C VAL A 151 9.12 24.13 21.76
N ASP A 152 10.27 24.63 21.33
CA ASP A 152 11.58 24.43 21.99
C ASP A 152 11.89 25.57 22.96
N LYS A 153 11.78 26.80 22.45
CA LYS A 153 12.10 28.01 23.25
C LYS A 153 10.99 29.05 23.15
N ARG A 154 10.82 29.80 24.23
CA ARG A 154 9.93 30.95 24.34
C ARG A 154 10.71 32.19 24.77
N ASP A 155 10.20 33.36 24.39
CA ASP A 155 10.70 34.64 24.88
C ASP A 155 10.25 34.91 26.35
N GLU A 156 10.65 36.04 26.90
CA GLU A 156 10.30 36.49 28.26
C GLU A 156 8.76 36.67 28.44
N ASN A 157 8.02 36.87 27.34
CA ASN A 157 6.58 37.06 27.34
C ASN A 157 5.84 35.72 27.10
N GLY A 158 6.55 34.60 27.00
CA GLY A 158 6.00 33.27 26.77
C GLY A 158 5.68 32.96 25.31
N LYS A 159 6.00 33.84 24.35
CA LYS A 159 5.78 33.62 22.93
C LYS A 159 6.81 32.65 22.36
N PRO A 160 6.44 31.66 21.55
CA PRO A 160 7.38 30.77 20.89
C PRO A 160 8.38 31.52 19.99
N ILE A 161 9.67 31.25 20.15
CA ILE A 161 10.75 31.79 19.30
C ILE A 161 11.46 30.69 18.50
N THR A 162 11.37 29.43 18.96
CA THR A 162 11.97 28.30 18.27
C THR A 162 11.07 27.08 18.38
N LEU A 163 10.88 26.41 17.26
CA LEU A 163 10.25 25.09 17.18
C LEU A 163 11.29 24.03 16.84
N ILE A 164 11.10 22.84 17.37
CA ILE A 164 11.82 21.64 16.95
C ILE A 164 10.83 20.56 16.51
N GLY A 165 11.25 19.74 15.58
CA GLY A 165 10.42 18.67 15.08
C GLY A 165 11.20 17.62 14.30
N SER A 166 10.46 16.68 13.79
CA SER A 166 10.97 15.65 12.90
C SER A 166 9.97 15.38 11.78
N SER A 167 10.49 14.97 10.66
CA SER A 167 9.71 14.51 9.52
C SER A 167 10.08 13.08 9.19
N LEU A 168 9.08 12.21 9.05
CA LEU A 168 9.22 10.80 8.69
C LEU A 168 8.54 10.57 7.34
N VAL A 169 9.24 9.96 6.38
CA VAL A 169 8.66 9.54 5.11
C VAL A 169 7.80 8.29 5.34
N ILE A 170 6.51 8.41 5.08
CA ILE A 170 5.51 7.35 5.30
C ILE A 170 4.85 6.86 4.01
N THR A 171 5.42 7.16 2.84
CA THR A 171 4.87 6.79 1.53
C THR A 171 4.65 5.28 1.40
N GLY A 172 5.61 4.47 1.87
CA GLY A 172 5.47 3.01 1.87
C GLY A 172 4.31 2.53 2.76
N ARG A 173 4.17 3.11 3.97
CA ARG A 173 3.04 2.81 4.87
C ARG A 173 1.70 3.15 4.23
N LYS A 174 1.57 4.34 3.64
CA LYS A 174 0.34 4.78 2.98
C LYS A 174 -0.05 3.89 1.80
N LYS A 175 0.94 3.46 1.01
CA LYS A 175 0.70 2.52 -0.08
C LYS A 175 0.19 1.16 0.43
N MET A 176 0.81 0.62 1.47
CA MET A 176 0.34 -0.63 2.07
C MET A 176 -1.07 -0.52 2.67
N GLU A 177 -1.41 0.62 3.31
CA GLU A 177 -2.76 0.89 3.81
C GLU A 177 -3.78 0.90 2.65
N GLU A 178 -3.48 1.56 1.53
CA GLU A 178 -4.34 1.61 0.33
C GLU A 178 -4.50 0.24 -0.33
N ASP A 179 -3.40 -0.51 -0.49
CA ASP A 179 -3.42 -1.87 -1.02
C ASP A 179 -4.27 -2.80 -0.14
N LEU A 180 -4.15 -2.67 1.19
CA LEU A 180 -4.94 -3.45 2.14
C LEU A 180 -6.44 -3.12 2.07
N ILE A 181 -6.80 -1.85 1.99
CA ILE A 181 -8.19 -1.41 1.82
C ILE A 181 -8.76 -2.00 0.52
N THR A 182 -8.03 -1.86 -0.58
CA THR A 182 -8.45 -2.40 -1.89
C THR A 182 -8.63 -3.92 -1.86
N ALA A 183 -7.69 -4.64 -1.23
CA ALA A 183 -7.78 -6.09 -1.09
C ALA A 183 -8.98 -6.51 -0.23
N LYS A 184 -9.23 -5.78 0.86
CA LYS A 184 -10.38 -6.01 1.74
C LYS A 184 -11.70 -5.81 0.98
N GLU A 185 -11.86 -4.69 0.26
CA GLU A 185 -13.06 -4.40 -0.52
C GLU A 185 -13.35 -5.49 -1.56
N LYS A 186 -12.30 -5.94 -2.27
CA LYS A 186 -12.44 -7.07 -3.23
C LYS A 186 -12.86 -8.37 -2.55
N ALA A 187 -12.29 -8.67 -1.37
CA ALA A 187 -12.65 -9.87 -0.62
C ALA A 187 -14.09 -9.82 -0.10
N GLU A 188 -14.53 -8.67 0.41
CA GLU A 188 -15.90 -8.45 0.89
C GLU A 188 -16.91 -8.56 -0.26
N GLU A 189 -16.62 -7.98 -1.42
CA GLU A 189 -17.47 -8.10 -2.60
C GLU A 189 -17.55 -9.54 -3.10
N SER A 190 -16.43 -10.27 -3.17
CA SER A 190 -16.41 -11.69 -3.49
C SER A 190 -17.27 -12.53 -2.53
N ASN A 191 -17.14 -12.27 -1.22
CA ASN A 191 -17.96 -12.95 -0.20
C ASN A 191 -19.46 -12.64 -0.35
N ARG A 192 -19.79 -11.38 -0.66
CA ARG A 192 -21.18 -10.96 -0.88
C ARG A 192 -21.78 -11.68 -2.09
N LEU A 193 -21.06 -11.71 -3.21
CA LEU A 193 -21.47 -12.42 -4.42
C LEU A 193 -21.65 -13.92 -4.17
N LYS A 194 -20.71 -14.56 -3.47
CA LYS A 194 -20.79 -15.98 -3.10
C LYS A 194 -22.00 -16.29 -2.22
N SER A 195 -22.28 -15.41 -1.23
CA SER A 195 -23.44 -15.60 -0.35
C SER A 195 -24.76 -15.44 -1.12
N ALA A 196 -24.87 -14.45 -2.00
CA ALA A 196 -26.03 -14.25 -2.86
C ALA A 196 -26.23 -15.43 -3.82
N PHE A 197 -25.14 -15.93 -4.41
CA PHE A 197 -25.17 -17.12 -5.27
C PHE A 197 -25.73 -18.33 -4.54
N LEU A 198 -25.20 -18.67 -3.35
CA LEU A 198 -25.68 -19.80 -2.55
C LEU A 198 -27.14 -19.66 -2.14
N ALA A 199 -27.59 -18.45 -1.81
CA ALA A 199 -28.99 -18.19 -1.49
C ALA A 199 -29.91 -18.43 -2.70
N ASN A 200 -29.52 -17.92 -3.87
CA ASN A 200 -30.26 -18.13 -5.12
C ASN A 200 -30.27 -19.59 -5.52
N MET A 201 -29.13 -20.29 -5.47
CA MET A 201 -29.04 -21.71 -5.77
C MET A 201 -29.94 -22.57 -4.86
N SER A 202 -29.99 -22.23 -3.57
CA SER A 202 -30.88 -22.91 -2.62
C SER A 202 -32.37 -22.75 -3.03
N HIS A 203 -32.75 -21.58 -3.54
CA HIS A 203 -34.09 -21.32 -4.02
C HIS A 203 -34.39 -22.08 -5.32
N GLU A 204 -33.46 -22.00 -6.28
CA GLU A 204 -33.59 -22.68 -7.59
C GLU A 204 -33.63 -24.21 -7.48
N ILE A 205 -32.95 -24.81 -6.51
CA ILE A 205 -33.00 -26.24 -6.20
C ILE A 205 -34.33 -26.60 -5.50
N ARG A 206 -34.80 -25.76 -4.57
CA ARG A 206 -36.01 -26.08 -3.77
C ARG A 206 -37.27 -26.17 -4.62
N THR A 207 -37.39 -25.31 -5.62
CA THR A 207 -38.60 -25.25 -6.47
C THR A 207 -38.86 -26.56 -7.23
N PRO A 208 -37.93 -27.09 -8.04
CA PRO A 208 -38.13 -28.37 -8.72
C PRO A 208 -38.21 -29.54 -7.72
N LEU A 209 -37.46 -29.52 -6.64
CA LEU A 209 -37.51 -30.55 -5.61
C LEU A 209 -38.91 -30.63 -4.96
N ASN A 210 -39.52 -29.51 -4.62
CA ASN A 210 -40.87 -29.46 -4.07
C ASN A 210 -41.92 -29.96 -5.08
N ALA A 211 -41.75 -29.65 -6.37
CA ALA A 211 -42.61 -30.17 -7.42
C ALA A 211 -42.49 -31.71 -7.53
N ILE A 212 -41.27 -32.25 -7.57
CA ILE A 212 -41.04 -33.71 -7.59
C ILE A 212 -41.70 -34.38 -6.38
N VAL A 213 -41.44 -33.86 -5.16
CA VAL A 213 -42.02 -34.44 -3.93
C VAL A 213 -43.56 -34.35 -3.94
N GLY A 214 -44.11 -33.18 -4.31
CA GLY A 214 -45.55 -32.96 -4.33
C GLY A 214 -46.28 -33.89 -5.32
N PHE A 215 -45.81 -33.93 -6.59
CA PHE A 215 -46.44 -34.77 -7.61
C PHE A 215 -46.19 -36.25 -7.38
N SER A 216 -45.06 -36.65 -6.79
CA SER A 216 -44.82 -38.04 -6.38
C SER A 216 -45.81 -38.50 -5.31
N SER A 217 -46.24 -37.63 -4.39
CA SER A 217 -47.19 -37.97 -3.33
C SER A 217 -48.60 -38.20 -3.88
N ILE A 218 -49.06 -37.40 -4.83
CA ILE A 218 -50.39 -37.51 -5.41
C ILE A 218 -50.47 -38.56 -6.54
N LEU A 219 -49.33 -38.90 -7.15
CA LEU A 219 -49.24 -39.95 -8.19
C LEU A 219 -49.72 -41.31 -7.65
N ALA A 220 -49.51 -41.61 -6.37
CA ALA A 220 -49.93 -42.84 -5.73
C ALA A 220 -51.47 -42.96 -5.63
N ASP A 221 -52.17 -41.82 -5.51
CA ASP A 221 -53.62 -41.74 -5.32
C ASP A 221 -54.37 -41.46 -6.63
N ALA A 222 -53.65 -41.21 -7.74
CA ALA A 222 -54.27 -40.97 -9.06
C ALA A 222 -54.94 -42.26 -9.58
N GLU A 223 -56.20 -42.18 -10.06
CA GLU A 223 -56.92 -43.31 -10.56
C GLU A 223 -56.88 -43.34 -12.10
N GLU A 224 -56.88 -42.15 -12.74
CA GLU A 224 -56.92 -42.05 -14.20
C GLU A 224 -55.50 -42.13 -14.82
N GLN A 225 -55.43 -42.85 -15.95
CA GLN A 225 -54.13 -43.04 -16.63
C GLN A 225 -53.55 -41.73 -17.18
N GLU A 226 -54.40 -40.82 -17.67
CA GLU A 226 -54.00 -39.53 -18.21
C GLU A 226 -53.39 -38.66 -17.12
N GLU A 227 -53.97 -38.63 -15.90
CA GLU A 227 -53.40 -37.90 -14.74
C GLU A 227 -52.05 -38.47 -14.34
N LYS A 228 -51.87 -39.78 -14.33
CA LYS A 228 -50.59 -40.43 -14.03
C LYS A 228 -49.50 -39.99 -15.01
N GLU A 229 -49.83 -40.01 -16.31
CA GLU A 229 -48.86 -39.58 -17.34
C GLU A 229 -48.50 -38.11 -17.21
N GLU A 230 -49.43 -37.23 -16.87
CA GLU A 230 -49.16 -35.82 -16.62
C GLU A 230 -48.23 -35.63 -15.40
N TYR A 231 -48.51 -36.30 -14.29
CA TYR A 231 -47.68 -36.21 -13.08
C TYR A 231 -46.27 -36.76 -13.30
N ILE A 232 -46.12 -37.86 -14.00
CA ILE A 232 -44.84 -38.44 -14.40
C ILE A 232 -44.06 -37.43 -15.25
N ASN A 233 -44.66 -36.83 -16.25
CA ASN A 233 -44.01 -35.82 -17.08
C ASN A 233 -43.53 -34.61 -16.31
N ILE A 234 -44.33 -34.15 -15.33
CA ILE A 234 -43.92 -33.04 -14.44
C ILE A 234 -42.70 -33.43 -13.60
N ILE A 235 -42.71 -34.65 -13.02
CA ILE A 235 -41.60 -35.16 -12.22
C ILE A 235 -40.31 -35.26 -13.05
N GLU A 236 -40.39 -35.86 -14.25
CA GLU A 236 -39.25 -36.04 -15.15
C GLU A 236 -38.65 -34.71 -15.62
N ASN A 237 -39.50 -33.74 -15.99
CA ASN A 237 -39.05 -32.41 -16.38
C ASN A 237 -38.33 -31.70 -15.23
N ASN A 238 -38.86 -31.74 -14.00
CA ASN A 238 -38.24 -31.14 -12.86
C ASN A 238 -36.96 -31.86 -12.42
N ASN A 239 -36.89 -33.18 -12.58
CA ASN A 239 -35.66 -33.95 -12.35
C ASN A 239 -34.56 -33.57 -13.35
N THR A 240 -34.90 -33.45 -14.63
CA THR A 240 -33.97 -32.99 -15.68
C THR A 240 -33.42 -31.59 -15.35
N LEU A 241 -34.29 -30.66 -14.95
CA LEU A 241 -33.90 -29.31 -14.53
C LEU A 241 -32.98 -29.35 -13.33
N LEU A 242 -33.28 -30.19 -12.33
CA LEU A 242 -32.43 -30.31 -11.13
C LEU A 242 -31.05 -30.86 -11.45
N LEU A 243 -30.96 -31.87 -12.31
CA LEU A 243 -29.67 -32.41 -12.77
C LEU A 243 -28.83 -31.37 -13.51
N GLN A 244 -29.47 -30.55 -14.36
CA GLN A 244 -28.79 -29.45 -15.04
C GLN A 244 -28.25 -28.43 -14.06
N LEU A 245 -29.06 -27.99 -13.09
CA LEU A 245 -28.62 -27.04 -12.05
C LEU A 245 -27.42 -27.56 -11.23
N VAL A 246 -27.45 -28.87 -10.88
CA VAL A 246 -26.31 -29.49 -10.16
C VAL A 246 -25.05 -29.49 -11.04
N GLY A 247 -25.21 -29.82 -12.34
CA GLY A 247 -24.12 -29.76 -13.32
C GLY A 247 -23.50 -28.36 -13.39
N ASP A 248 -24.35 -27.34 -13.56
CA ASP A 248 -23.90 -25.92 -13.63
C ASP A 248 -23.12 -25.49 -12.37
N ILE A 249 -23.58 -25.92 -11.18
CA ILE A 249 -22.89 -25.63 -9.90
C ILE A 249 -21.51 -26.32 -9.84
N LEU A 250 -21.44 -27.57 -10.29
CA LEU A 250 -20.18 -28.33 -10.31
C LEU A 250 -19.19 -27.73 -11.29
N ASP A 251 -19.65 -27.32 -12.47
CA ASP A 251 -18.79 -26.68 -13.46
C ASP A 251 -18.27 -25.31 -12.96
N LEU A 252 -19.14 -24.51 -12.36
CA LEU A 252 -18.71 -23.27 -11.73
C LEU A 252 -17.67 -23.51 -10.62
N SER A 253 -17.86 -24.56 -9.81
CA SER A 253 -16.92 -24.93 -8.75
C SER A 253 -15.55 -25.34 -9.31
N LYS A 254 -15.52 -26.05 -10.46
CA LYS A 254 -14.27 -26.40 -11.16
C LYS A 254 -13.58 -25.15 -11.73
N ILE A 255 -14.34 -24.20 -12.28
CA ILE A 255 -13.82 -22.92 -12.79
C ILE A 255 -13.18 -22.13 -11.64
N GLU A 256 -13.88 -21.98 -10.51
CA GLU A 256 -13.34 -21.28 -9.33
C GLU A 256 -12.08 -21.94 -8.77
N ALA A 257 -12.03 -23.27 -8.78
CA ALA A 257 -10.86 -24.03 -8.33
C ALA A 257 -9.71 -24.06 -9.35
N GLY A 258 -9.92 -23.57 -10.58
CA GLY A 258 -8.94 -23.67 -11.67
C GLY A 258 -8.66 -25.10 -12.12
N THR A 259 -9.60 -26.01 -11.88
CA THR A 259 -9.50 -27.45 -12.19
C THR A 259 -10.32 -27.85 -13.40
N LEU A 260 -10.83 -26.87 -14.17
CA LEU A 260 -11.52 -27.17 -15.42
C LEU A 260 -10.52 -27.73 -16.43
N GLU A 261 -10.74 -28.98 -16.84
CA GLU A 261 -9.95 -29.64 -17.89
C GLU A 261 -10.65 -29.46 -19.21
N PHE A 262 -9.92 -28.98 -20.21
CA PHE A 262 -10.44 -28.82 -21.59
C PHE A 262 -10.03 -30.02 -22.39
N ASN A 263 -11.04 -30.75 -22.91
CA ASN A 263 -10.86 -31.92 -23.78
C ASN A 263 -11.18 -31.52 -25.23
N PHE A 264 -10.15 -31.17 -25.97
CA PHE A 264 -10.32 -30.82 -27.38
C PHE A 264 -10.50 -32.11 -28.21
N SER A 265 -11.53 -32.14 -29.05
CA SER A 265 -11.76 -33.19 -30.02
C SER A 265 -11.99 -32.62 -31.41
N ASP A 266 -11.55 -33.34 -32.40
CA ASP A 266 -11.79 -32.97 -33.79
C ASP A 266 -13.23 -33.32 -34.15
N LEU A 267 -14.01 -32.35 -34.62
CA LEU A 267 -15.41 -32.51 -34.97
C LEU A 267 -15.65 -32.05 -36.40
N ASP A 268 -16.39 -32.85 -37.15
CA ASP A 268 -16.92 -32.42 -38.42
C ASP A 268 -18.21 -31.59 -38.19
N LEU A 269 -18.09 -30.29 -38.38
CA LEU A 269 -19.22 -29.37 -38.19
C LEU A 269 -20.38 -29.66 -39.13
N ASN A 270 -20.13 -30.12 -40.37
CA ASN A 270 -21.20 -30.44 -41.31
C ASN A 270 -22.02 -31.66 -40.82
N ALA A 271 -21.36 -32.67 -40.23
CA ALA A 271 -22.02 -33.79 -39.61
C ALA A 271 -22.87 -33.36 -38.40
N LEU A 272 -22.29 -32.55 -37.50
CA LEU A 272 -22.97 -32.02 -36.31
C LEU A 272 -24.21 -31.21 -36.68
N PHE A 273 -24.13 -30.28 -37.65
CA PHE A 273 -25.27 -29.46 -38.04
C PHE A 273 -26.36 -30.27 -38.76
N LYS A 274 -26.02 -31.34 -39.45
CA LYS A 274 -27.03 -32.28 -40.00
C LYS A 274 -27.78 -33.02 -38.89
N GLU A 275 -27.10 -33.47 -37.86
CA GLU A 275 -27.74 -34.07 -36.68
C GLU A 275 -28.64 -33.08 -35.94
N MET A 276 -28.19 -31.82 -35.81
CA MET A 276 -29.00 -30.75 -35.22
C MET A 276 -30.24 -30.45 -36.06
N GLU A 277 -30.14 -30.42 -37.41
CA GLU A 277 -31.28 -30.28 -38.33
C GLU A 277 -32.29 -31.38 -38.10
N ALA A 278 -31.85 -32.66 -38.10
CA ALA A 278 -32.72 -33.82 -37.88
C ALA A 278 -33.44 -33.76 -36.52
N SER A 279 -32.70 -33.38 -35.45
CA SER A 279 -33.25 -33.22 -34.10
C SER A 279 -34.27 -32.07 -34.03
N ALA A 280 -33.98 -30.94 -34.69
CA ALA A 280 -34.89 -29.80 -34.75
C ALA A 280 -36.18 -30.12 -35.53
N GLN A 281 -36.08 -30.85 -36.62
CA GLN A 281 -37.24 -31.32 -37.41
C GLN A 281 -38.14 -32.24 -36.59
N LEU A 282 -37.56 -33.13 -35.77
CA LEU A 282 -38.35 -34.03 -34.89
C LEU A 282 -39.12 -33.27 -33.79
N ARG A 283 -38.56 -32.19 -33.28
CA ARG A 283 -39.17 -31.35 -32.22
C ARG A 283 -40.15 -30.31 -32.74
N GLN A 284 -40.20 -30.12 -34.05
CA GLN A 284 -41.03 -29.11 -34.69
C GLN A 284 -42.52 -29.46 -34.61
N LYS A 285 -43.31 -28.66 -33.87
CA LYS A 285 -44.77 -28.80 -33.77
C LYS A 285 -45.53 -28.31 -35.01
N ASN A 286 -44.89 -27.49 -35.86
CA ASN A 286 -45.52 -26.92 -37.06
C ASN A 286 -44.66 -27.18 -38.29
N ALA A 287 -45.09 -28.14 -39.13
CA ALA A 287 -44.41 -28.57 -40.36
C ALA A 287 -44.37 -27.49 -41.47
N ALA A 288 -45.06 -26.36 -41.29
CA ALA A 288 -45.15 -25.30 -42.30
C ALA A 288 -43.85 -24.46 -42.45
N VAL A 289 -42.90 -24.53 -41.51
CA VAL A 289 -41.63 -23.78 -41.57
C VAL A 289 -40.49 -24.78 -41.69
N PRO A 290 -39.90 -25.00 -42.88
CA PRO A 290 -38.81 -25.94 -43.04
C PRO A 290 -37.54 -25.45 -42.37
N ILE A 291 -36.95 -26.29 -41.49
CA ILE A 291 -35.60 -26.09 -40.96
C ILE A 291 -34.64 -26.85 -41.85
N ARG A 292 -33.64 -26.18 -42.42
CA ARG A 292 -32.67 -26.81 -43.31
C ARG A 292 -31.28 -26.26 -43.06
N TYR A 293 -30.30 -27.11 -42.87
CA TYR A 293 -28.90 -26.78 -42.86
C TYR A 293 -28.36 -26.75 -44.30
N VAL A 294 -27.65 -25.67 -44.66
CA VAL A 294 -27.01 -25.54 -45.96
C VAL A 294 -25.51 -25.35 -45.73
N PRO A 295 -24.68 -26.36 -46.04
CA PRO A 295 -23.23 -26.22 -45.85
C PRO A 295 -22.66 -25.28 -46.90
N GLU A 296 -21.94 -24.25 -46.47
CA GLU A 296 -21.18 -23.32 -47.35
C GLU A 296 -19.75 -23.78 -47.57
N MET A 297 -19.19 -24.62 -46.68
CA MET A 297 -17.86 -25.19 -46.77
C MET A 297 -17.94 -26.72 -46.88
N PRO A 298 -17.29 -27.34 -47.91
CA PRO A 298 -17.42 -28.81 -48.15
C PRO A 298 -16.74 -29.62 -47.04
N ASP A 299 -15.62 -29.17 -46.51
CA ASP A 299 -14.88 -29.83 -45.43
C ASP A 299 -14.63 -28.80 -44.29
N CYS A 300 -15.29 -28.99 -43.15
CA CYS A 300 -15.18 -28.13 -42.00
C CYS A 300 -14.95 -28.96 -40.74
N SER A 301 -13.67 -29.36 -40.53
CA SER A 301 -13.24 -29.97 -39.28
C SER A 301 -12.65 -28.88 -38.37
N VAL A 302 -13.13 -28.82 -37.12
CA VAL A 302 -12.65 -27.92 -36.10
C VAL A 302 -12.33 -28.69 -34.83
N SER A 303 -11.30 -28.28 -34.14
CA SER A 303 -11.02 -28.79 -32.80
C SER A 303 -11.79 -27.95 -31.80
N ILE A 304 -12.77 -28.52 -31.18
CA ILE A 304 -13.61 -27.88 -30.17
C ILE A 304 -13.66 -28.72 -28.91
N GLU A 305 -13.96 -28.02 -27.83
CA GLU A 305 -14.12 -28.57 -26.51
C GLU A 305 -15.59 -29.02 -26.26
#